data_1de67f117df840144888adb1df37ce1d
#
_entry.id   1de67f117df840144888adb1df37ce1d
#
_cell.length_a   1.000
_cell.length_b   1.000
_cell.length_c   1.000
_cell.angle_alpha   90.00
_cell.angle_beta   90.00
_cell.angle_gamma   90.00
#
_symmetry.space_group_name_H-M   'P 1'
#
loop_
_entity.id
_entity.type
_entity.pdbx_description
1 polymer ?
#
loop_
_entity_poly.entity_id
_entity_poly.type
_entity_poly.pdbx_seq_one_letter_code
_entity_poly.pdbx_strand_id
1 'polypeptide(L)'
;MKKTFFSVMGLAIAGVLTITTLSACSDDDDENKTSSYVIQKNGVVEPSQQVDMGVFNIDGKNYRLIFAKTNLTARGLAKAESDFGDFFYWAAPEPWCTAYERTATSLTPTAWTSGKADGYTLVNAQYYDGTQYTKYKNENEQLLPEDDAAHNLLGGDWQIPSRAVWQALVDANNISVTWGKDGEMKLTFIDATGKPGMKISSKSNPENYIFLPATGRIIEKEFLSAGLHGCYLSSTLATPYNIWAVGFGDGSGGVFTACRRMTGCAIRPVRLVAE
;
A
#
# COMPACT_ATOMS: atom_id res chain seq x y z
N MET A 1 -36.91 -51.52 57.26
CA MET A 1 -37.18 -50.91 55.95
C MET A 1 -36.26 -49.72 55.82
N LYS A 2 -35.18 -49.85 55.06
CA LYS A 2 -34.18 -48.77 54.81
C LYS A 2 -34.37 -48.31 53.38
N LYS A 3 -34.70 -47.03 53.19
CA LYS A 3 -34.75 -46.35 51.92
C LYS A 3 -33.38 -45.82 51.56
N THR A 4 -32.80 -46.29 50.49
CA THR A 4 -31.52 -45.82 49.96
C THR A 4 -31.78 -44.66 49.01
N PHE A 5 -31.20 -43.50 49.28
CA PHE A 5 -31.18 -42.33 48.37
C PHE A 5 -29.97 -42.45 47.46
N PHE A 6 -30.17 -42.49 46.17
CA PHE A 6 -29.10 -42.32 45.17
C PHE A 6 -28.91 -40.81 44.92
N SER A 7 -27.74 -40.33 45.29
CA SER A 7 -27.28 -38.99 44.96
C SER A 7 -26.60 -39.04 43.58
N VAL A 8 -27.16 -38.34 42.60
CA VAL A 8 -26.54 -38.13 41.29
C VAL A 8 -25.55 -36.99 41.42
N MET A 9 -24.28 -37.31 41.34
CA MET A 9 -23.19 -36.35 41.35
C MET A 9 -22.99 -35.80 39.94
N GLY A 10 -23.44 -34.54 39.70
CA GLY A 10 -23.20 -33.86 38.45
C GLY A 10 -21.74 -33.42 38.33
N LEU A 11 -21.07 -33.93 37.33
CA LEU A 11 -19.70 -33.58 36.98
C LEU A 11 -19.71 -32.25 36.24
N ALA A 12 -19.36 -31.16 36.93
CA ALA A 12 -19.12 -29.88 36.28
C ALA A 12 -17.72 -29.90 35.62
N ILE A 13 -17.67 -29.96 34.31
CA ILE A 13 -16.42 -29.77 33.57
C ILE A 13 -16.15 -28.26 33.51
N ALA A 14 -15.24 -27.82 34.40
CA ALA A 14 -14.67 -26.50 34.30
C ALA A 14 -13.70 -26.45 33.12
N GLY A 15 -14.15 -25.89 32.01
CA GLY A 15 -13.28 -25.55 30.90
C GLY A 15 -12.29 -24.47 31.33
N VAL A 16 -11.04 -24.86 31.52
CA VAL A 16 -9.94 -23.91 31.73
C VAL A 16 -9.69 -23.22 30.39
N LEU A 17 -10.18 -21.98 30.30
CA LEU A 17 -9.83 -21.08 29.21
C LEU A 17 -8.39 -20.62 29.47
N THR A 18 -7.42 -21.31 28.87
CA THR A 18 -6.04 -20.80 28.83
C THR A 18 -6.01 -19.58 27.94
N ILE A 19 -6.09 -18.41 28.57
CA ILE A 19 -5.73 -17.15 27.95
C ILE A 19 -4.20 -17.18 27.81
N THR A 20 -3.72 -17.56 26.64
CA THR A 20 -2.34 -17.28 26.25
C THR A 20 -2.24 -15.77 26.08
N THR A 21 -1.81 -15.09 27.12
CA THR A 21 -1.27 -13.75 27.00
C THR A 21 -0.04 -13.86 26.12
N LEU A 22 -0.19 -13.50 24.85
CA LEU A 22 0.95 -13.14 24.03
C LEU A 22 1.60 -11.96 24.74
N SER A 23 2.74 -12.26 25.37
CA SER A 23 3.64 -11.26 25.92
C SER A 23 3.97 -10.33 24.75
N ALA A 24 3.39 -9.14 24.76
CA ALA A 24 3.87 -8.06 23.93
C ALA A 24 5.31 -7.84 24.39
N CYS A 25 6.26 -8.14 23.53
CA CYS A 25 7.58 -7.56 23.67
C CYS A 25 7.37 -6.05 23.66
N SER A 26 7.54 -5.45 24.82
CA SER A 26 7.75 -4.03 24.96
C SER A 26 9.10 -3.75 24.31
N ASP A 27 9.07 -3.33 23.07
CA ASP A 27 10.22 -2.69 22.46
C ASP A 27 10.27 -1.29 23.09
N ASP A 28 11.24 -1.15 23.96
CA ASP A 28 11.61 0.09 24.62
C ASP A 28 11.94 1.17 23.58
N ASP A 29 11.29 2.30 23.76
CA ASP A 29 11.73 3.67 23.54
C ASP A 29 12.80 3.93 22.48
N ASP A 30 12.35 4.07 21.23
CA ASP A 30 13.04 4.90 20.25
C ASP A 30 12.03 5.92 19.69
N GLU A 31 11.82 7.01 20.42
CA GLU A 31 10.84 8.07 20.15
C GLU A 31 11.02 8.81 18.83
N ASN A 32 11.84 8.30 17.89
CA ASN A 32 12.15 8.95 16.62
C ASN A 32 11.95 8.10 15.36
N LYS A 33 11.29 6.94 15.47
CA LYS A 33 10.98 6.05 14.33
C LYS A 33 9.47 5.87 14.20
N THR A 34 8.77 6.88 13.73
CA THR A 34 7.35 6.78 13.49
C THR A 34 7.03 6.36 12.05
N SER A 35 7.19 5.10 11.71
CA SER A 35 6.22 4.54 10.78
C SER A 35 4.99 4.11 11.60
N SER A 36 4.03 4.99 11.73
CA SER A 36 2.80 4.69 12.44
C SER A 36 1.89 3.88 11.52
N TYR A 37 1.57 2.65 11.90
CA TYR A 37 0.71 1.75 11.12
C TYR A 37 -0.53 1.34 11.93
N VAL A 38 -1.56 0.89 11.22
CA VAL A 38 -2.74 0.24 11.79
C VAL A 38 -2.62 -1.25 11.54
N ILE A 39 -2.47 -2.05 12.59
CA ILE A 39 -2.42 -3.51 12.48
C ILE A 39 -3.78 -4.01 12.00
N GLN A 40 -3.76 -4.82 10.95
CA GLN A 40 -4.95 -5.50 10.44
C GLN A 40 -5.17 -6.79 11.25
N LYS A 41 -6.31 -6.88 11.92
CA LYS A 41 -6.72 -8.11 12.60
C LYS A 41 -7.45 -9.00 11.61
N ASN A 42 -7.02 -10.25 11.47
CA ASN A 42 -7.67 -11.27 10.62
C ASN A 42 -7.83 -10.87 9.13
N GLY A 43 -6.93 -10.04 8.60
CA GLY A 43 -7.00 -9.58 7.21
C GLY A 43 -8.17 -8.63 6.90
N VAL A 44 -8.87 -8.12 7.92
CA VAL A 44 -9.99 -7.20 7.74
C VAL A 44 -9.51 -5.77 7.88
N VAL A 45 -9.61 -5.00 6.80
CA VAL A 45 -9.43 -3.55 6.85
C VAL A 45 -10.70 -2.91 7.41
N GLU A 46 -10.58 -2.14 8.49
CA GLU A 46 -11.71 -1.49 9.13
C GLU A 46 -12.43 -0.52 8.17
N PRO A 47 -13.77 -0.40 8.23
CA PRO A 47 -14.53 0.50 7.35
C PRO A 47 -14.02 1.95 7.38
N SER A 48 -13.56 2.45 8.52
CA SER A 48 -12.97 3.79 8.67
C SER A 48 -11.66 3.98 7.90
N GLN A 49 -11.02 2.90 7.47
CA GLN A 49 -9.81 2.86 6.67
C GLN A 49 -10.09 2.61 5.18
N GLN A 50 -11.36 2.65 4.78
CA GLN A 50 -11.80 2.42 3.40
C GLN A 50 -12.42 3.67 2.80
N VAL A 51 -12.23 3.87 1.50
CA VAL A 51 -12.83 4.95 0.73
C VAL A 51 -13.54 4.36 -0.49
N ASP A 52 -14.85 4.49 -0.55
CA ASP A 52 -15.65 4.09 -1.71
C ASP A 52 -15.59 5.20 -2.77
N MET A 53 -14.84 4.95 -3.83
CA MET A 53 -14.69 5.90 -4.94
C MET A 53 -15.84 5.83 -5.95
N GLY A 54 -16.74 4.86 -5.83
CA GLY A 54 -17.86 4.62 -6.75
C GLY A 54 -17.63 3.47 -7.73
N VAL A 55 -18.51 3.39 -8.73
CA VAL A 55 -18.50 2.31 -9.73
C VAL A 55 -17.78 2.78 -11.00
N PHE A 56 -16.89 1.95 -11.49
CA PHE A 56 -16.07 2.20 -12.68
C PHE A 56 -16.13 1.02 -13.64
N ASN A 57 -16.08 1.30 -14.95
CA ASN A 57 -15.90 0.27 -15.95
C ASN A 57 -14.40 -0.04 -16.10
N ILE A 58 -14.02 -1.27 -15.80
CA ILE A 58 -12.65 -1.78 -15.92
C ILE A 58 -12.69 -2.93 -16.94
N ASP A 59 -12.06 -2.76 -18.09
CA ASP A 59 -11.99 -3.77 -19.14
C ASP A 59 -13.36 -4.36 -19.52
N GLY A 60 -14.39 -3.49 -19.60
CA GLY A 60 -15.74 -3.86 -20.00
C GLY A 60 -16.63 -4.41 -18.88
N LYS A 61 -16.15 -4.47 -17.65
CA LYS A 61 -16.93 -4.90 -16.46
C LYS A 61 -17.03 -3.77 -15.44
N ASN A 62 -18.16 -3.71 -14.75
CA ASN A 62 -18.37 -2.72 -13.70
C ASN A 62 -17.89 -3.24 -12.36
N TYR A 63 -17.09 -2.42 -11.69
CA TYR A 63 -16.58 -2.67 -10.34
C TYR A 63 -16.75 -1.43 -9.48
N ARG A 64 -17.17 -1.62 -8.25
CA ARG A 64 -17.04 -0.62 -7.20
C ARG A 64 -15.60 -0.65 -6.69
N LEU A 65 -14.92 0.50 -6.73
CA LEU A 65 -13.56 0.65 -6.28
C LEU A 65 -13.51 1.12 -4.83
N ILE A 66 -13.04 0.26 -3.95
CA ILE A 66 -12.82 0.57 -2.54
C ILE A 66 -11.31 0.69 -2.32
N PHE A 67 -10.83 1.91 -2.11
CA PHE A 67 -9.41 2.16 -1.83
C PHE A 67 -9.14 2.12 -0.33
N ALA A 68 -7.93 1.69 0.05
CA ALA A 68 -7.43 1.96 1.39
C ALA A 68 -7.26 3.48 1.57
N LYS A 69 -7.61 3.99 2.74
CA LYS A 69 -7.52 5.42 3.06
C LYS A 69 -6.09 5.92 3.09
N THR A 70 -5.15 5.04 3.46
CA THR A 70 -3.74 5.34 3.66
C THR A 70 -2.84 4.37 2.91
N ASN A 71 -1.55 4.66 2.81
CA ASN A 71 -0.58 3.81 2.13
C ASN A 71 -0.26 2.53 2.91
N LEU A 72 0.21 1.51 2.19
CA LEU A 72 0.62 0.22 2.73
C LEU A 72 1.93 0.34 3.51
N THR A 73 2.02 -0.40 4.60
CA THR A 73 3.24 -0.59 5.40
C THR A 73 3.52 -2.09 5.59
N ALA A 74 4.70 -2.43 6.09
CA ALA A 74 5.07 -3.81 6.43
C ALA A 74 4.11 -4.53 7.39
N ARG A 75 3.27 -3.78 8.10
CA ARG A 75 2.38 -4.31 9.15
C ARG A 75 0.91 -3.93 8.96
N GLY A 76 0.52 -3.48 7.79
CA GLY A 76 -0.84 -3.06 7.50
C GLY A 76 -0.90 -1.70 6.82
N LEU A 77 -1.73 -0.79 7.30
CA LEU A 77 -1.92 0.54 6.74
C LEU A 77 -1.26 1.62 7.59
N ALA A 78 -0.73 2.65 6.97
CA ALA A 78 -0.27 3.86 7.65
C ALA A 78 -1.41 4.53 8.44
N LYS A 79 -1.10 5.27 9.50
CA LYS A 79 -2.12 5.90 10.35
C LYS A 79 -2.74 7.15 9.73
N ALA A 80 -1.94 7.95 9.07
CA ALA A 80 -2.38 9.22 8.49
C ALA A 80 -2.36 9.18 6.96
N GLU A 81 -3.27 9.91 6.31
CA GLU A 81 -3.35 10.02 4.85
C GLU A 81 -2.06 10.60 4.25
N SER A 82 -1.37 11.44 5.01
CA SER A 82 -0.12 12.06 4.63
C SER A 82 1.14 11.23 4.92
N ASP A 83 0.99 10.05 5.51
CA ASP A 83 2.12 9.16 5.74
C ASP A 83 2.52 8.45 4.45
N PHE A 84 3.82 8.35 4.20
CA PHE A 84 4.32 7.76 2.97
C PHE A 84 4.09 6.26 2.88
N GLY A 85 3.90 5.58 4.03
CA GLY A 85 3.93 4.12 4.11
C GLY A 85 5.34 3.58 3.87
N ASP A 86 5.44 2.30 3.55
CA ASP A 86 6.71 1.68 3.19
C ASP A 86 6.87 1.59 1.66
N PHE A 87 8.11 1.23 1.22
CA PHE A 87 8.45 1.15 -0.19
C PHE A 87 8.71 -0.30 -0.59
N PHE A 88 8.16 -0.67 -1.73
CA PHE A 88 8.16 -2.04 -2.21
C PHE A 88 8.83 -2.15 -3.57
N TYR A 89 9.56 -3.24 -3.79
CA TYR A 89 9.84 -3.73 -5.13
C TYR A 89 8.55 -4.20 -5.77
N TRP A 90 8.48 -4.14 -7.09
CA TRP A 90 7.42 -4.82 -7.82
C TRP A 90 7.57 -6.35 -7.69
N ALA A 91 6.47 -7.04 -7.43
CA ALA A 91 6.39 -8.47 -7.18
C ALA A 91 7.04 -8.94 -5.86
N ALA A 92 7.38 -8.03 -4.94
CA ALA A 92 7.84 -8.40 -3.62
C ALA A 92 6.68 -8.35 -2.61
N PRO A 93 6.42 -9.44 -1.86
CA PRO A 93 5.28 -9.52 -0.94
C PRO A 93 5.46 -8.66 0.32
N GLU A 94 6.66 -8.16 0.57
CA GLU A 94 6.99 -7.32 1.73
C GLU A 94 7.92 -6.18 1.33
N PRO A 95 7.99 -5.09 2.10
CA PRO A 95 8.88 -3.98 1.78
C PRO A 95 10.35 -4.39 1.92
N TRP A 96 11.19 -3.80 1.09
CA TRP A 96 12.62 -4.08 1.11
C TRP A 96 13.35 -3.26 2.18
N CYS A 97 12.87 -2.04 2.43
CA CYS A 97 13.40 -1.12 3.42
C CYS A 97 12.32 -0.77 4.43
N THR A 98 12.64 -0.84 5.72
CA THR A 98 11.68 -0.71 6.82
C THR A 98 11.94 0.46 7.77
N ALA A 99 13.09 1.13 7.65
CA ALA A 99 13.39 2.32 8.45
C ALA A 99 14.16 3.37 7.65
N TYR A 100 13.92 4.63 8.00
CA TYR A 100 14.44 5.79 7.31
C TYR A 100 14.85 6.87 8.31
N GLU A 101 15.95 7.56 8.02
CA GLU A 101 16.22 8.88 8.59
C GLU A 101 15.61 9.95 7.71
N ARG A 102 14.89 10.89 8.32
CA ARG A 102 14.23 11.98 7.61
C ARG A 102 14.88 13.32 7.96
N THR A 103 15.22 14.07 6.92
CA THR A 103 15.52 15.51 7.04
C THR A 103 14.36 16.31 6.45
N ALA A 104 14.47 17.66 6.43
CA ALA A 104 13.48 18.53 5.77
C ALA A 104 13.35 18.25 4.26
N THR A 105 14.41 17.74 3.63
CA THR A 105 14.51 17.63 2.16
C THR A 105 14.90 16.23 1.67
N SER A 106 15.21 15.30 2.57
CA SER A 106 15.63 13.94 2.20
C SER A 106 15.14 12.89 3.16
N LEU A 107 15.05 11.66 2.67
CA LEU A 107 14.91 10.44 3.45
C LEU A 107 16.05 9.52 3.06
N THR A 108 16.68 8.90 4.05
CA THR A 108 17.77 7.96 3.81
C THR A 108 17.40 6.61 4.45
N PRO A 109 17.35 5.50 3.69
CA PRO A 109 17.11 4.19 4.28
C PRO A 109 18.18 3.85 5.32
N THR A 110 17.75 3.46 6.51
CA THR A 110 18.63 3.10 7.63
C THR A 110 18.52 1.65 8.05
N ALA A 111 17.44 0.98 7.67
CA ALA A 111 17.27 -0.45 7.91
C ALA A 111 16.61 -1.14 6.71
N TRP A 112 17.07 -2.34 6.42
CA TRP A 112 16.55 -3.21 5.38
C TRP A 112 15.82 -4.38 6.00
N THR A 113 14.82 -4.89 5.30
CA THR A 113 14.07 -6.07 5.74
C THR A 113 15.04 -7.23 5.94
N SER A 114 14.89 -7.96 7.05
CA SER A 114 15.77 -9.06 7.42
C SER A 114 15.90 -10.10 6.29
N GLY A 115 17.12 -10.49 5.98
CA GLY A 115 17.43 -11.42 4.90
C GLY A 115 17.39 -10.82 3.50
N LYS A 116 17.13 -9.51 3.36
CA LYS A 116 17.21 -8.79 2.08
C LYS A 116 18.57 -8.10 1.96
N ALA A 117 19.08 -8.06 0.72
CA ALA A 117 20.29 -7.31 0.44
C ALA A 117 20.04 -5.80 0.45
N ASP A 118 21.04 -5.02 0.81
CA ASP A 118 20.96 -3.56 0.81
C ASP A 118 20.72 -2.99 -0.59
N GLY A 119 19.69 -2.16 -0.72
CA GLY A 119 19.44 -1.34 -1.90
C GLY A 119 18.43 -1.92 -2.89
N TYR A 120 17.83 -1.01 -3.64
CA TYR A 120 16.88 -1.26 -4.73
C TYR A 120 17.64 -1.32 -6.05
N THR A 121 18.45 -2.34 -6.24
CA THR A 121 19.32 -2.53 -7.42
C THR A 121 18.77 -3.62 -8.32
N LEU A 122 19.22 -3.65 -9.58
CA LEU A 122 18.80 -4.67 -10.52
C LEU A 122 19.15 -6.09 -10.04
N VAL A 123 20.34 -6.27 -9.50
CA VAL A 123 20.80 -7.59 -9.02
C VAL A 123 20.02 -8.09 -7.80
N ASN A 124 19.39 -7.18 -7.06
CA ASN A 124 18.56 -7.50 -5.91
C ASN A 124 17.06 -7.54 -6.25
N ALA A 125 16.68 -7.21 -7.48
CA ALA A 125 15.28 -7.14 -7.88
C ALA A 125 14.62 -8.52 -7.81
N GLN A 126 13.35 -8.54 -7.40
CA GLN A 126 12.58 -9.78 -7.30
C GLN A 126 12.54 -10.50 -8.67
N TYR A 127 12.79 -11.81 -8.65
CA TYR A 127 12.84 -12.66 -9.84
C TYR A 127 13.93 -12.31 -10.89
N TYR A 128 15.00 -11.63 -10.51
CA TYR A 128 16.14 -11.41 -11.38
C TYR A 128 17.25 -12.44 -11.06
N ASP A 129 17.70 -13.20 -12.07
CA ASP A 129 18.69 -14.28 -11.90
C ASP A 129 20.16 -13.83 -12.10
N GLY A 130 20.37 -12.54 -12.27
CA GLY A 130 21.68 -11.95 -12.61
C GLY A 130 21.85 -11.66 -14.10
N THR A 131 20.94 -12.18 -14.94
CA THR A 131 20.99 -12.00 -16.41
C THR A 131 19.66 -11.46 -16.95
N GLN A 132 18.54 -12.01 -16.46
CA GLN A 132 17.20 -11.69 -16.90
C GLN A 132 16.18 -11.90 -15.79
N TYR A 133 14.96 -11.38 -15.99
CA TYR A 133 13.84 -11.72 -15.13
C TYR A 133 13.32 -13.12 -15.47
N THR A 134 13.09 -13.93 -14.44
CA THR A 134 12.61 -15.32 -14.56
C THR A 134 11.10 -15.44 -14.52
N LYS A 135 10.39 -14.45 -13.97
CA LYS A 135 8.92 -14.37 -13.88
C LYS A 135 8.43 -13.02 -14.41
N TYR A 136 7.23 -12.98 -14.97
CA TYR A 136 6.62 -11.79 -15.58
C TYR A 136 7.47 -11.22 -16.72
N LYS A 137 7.38 -11.83 -17.89
CA LYS A 137 8.23 -11.52 -19.04
C LYS A 137 7.49 -10.79 -20.17
N ASN A 138 6.15 -10.83 -20.16
CA ASN A 138 5.34 -10.27 -21.24
C ASN A 138 4.64 -8.99 -20.78
N GLU A 139 4.50 -8.05 -21.70
CA GLU A 139 3.78 -6.81 -21.47
C GLU A 139 2.34 -7.08 -21.01
N ASN A 140 1.84 -6.21 -20.13
CA ASN A 140 0.51 -6.27 -19.52
C ASN A 140 0.24 -7.48 -18.62
N GLU A 141 1.24 -8.33 -18.31
CA GLU A 141 1.08 -9.30 -17.23
C GLU A 141 0.75 -8.60 -15.92
N GLN A 142 -0.16 -9.23 -15.15
CA GLN A 142 -0.57 -8.77 -13.83
C GLN A 142 0.14 -9.57 -12.75
N LEU A 143 0.38 -8.95 -11.59
CA LEU A 143 0.87 -9.68 -10.43
C LEU A 143 -0.13 -10.78 -10.03
N LEU A 144 0.40 -11.93 -9.70
CA LEU A 144 -0.35 -12.99 -9.04
C LEU A 144 -0.52 -12.64 -7.55
N PRO A 145 -1.56 -13.16 -6.88
CA PRO A 145 -1.83 -12.84 -5.47
C PRO A 145 -0.64 -13.06 -4.54
N GLU A 146 0.12 -14.15 -4.74
CA GLU A 146 1.29 -14.47 -3.92
C GLU A 146 2.43 -13.44 -4.03
N ASP A 147 2.47 -12.65 -5.09
CA ASP A 147 3.48 -11.62 -5.33
C ASP A 147 2.94 -10.20 -5.11
N ASP A 148 1.67 -10.07 -4.78
CA ASP A 148 1.02 -8.80 -4.49
C ASP A 148 1.15 -8.47 -3.00
N ALA A 149 1.91 -7.42 -2.68
CA ALA A 149 2.14 -7.02 -1.30
C ALA A 149 0.86 -6.61 -0.57
N ALA A 150 -0.09 -5.98 -1.27
CA ALA A 150 -1.35 -5.58 -0.65
C ALA A 150 -2.19 -6.81 -0.30
N HIS A 151 -2.23 -7.81 -1.17
CA HIS A 151 -2.89 -9.08 -0.89
C HIS A 151 -2.24 -9.81 0.29
N ASN A 152 -0.91 -9.90 0.27
CA ASN A 152 -0.16 -10.62 1.32
C ASN A 152 -0.27 -9.97 2.71
N LEU A 153 -0.27 -8.63 2.77
CA LEU A 153 -0.26 -7.91 4.05
C LEU A 153 -1.65 -7.58 4.60
N LEU A 154 -2.64 -7.40 3.72
CA LEU A 154 -4.01 -7.06 4.12
C LEU A 154 -4.97 -8.24 4.03
N GLY A 155 -4.67 -9.24 3.19
CA GLY A 155 -5.55 -10.39 2.96
C GLY A 155 -6.80 -10.07 2.13
N GLY A 156 -7.69 -11.07 2.00
CA GLY A 156 -8.95 -10.95 1.27
C GLY A 156 -8.76 -10.51 -0.19
N ASP A 157 -9.60 -9.59 -0.65
CA ASP A 157 -9.59 -9.08 -2.03
C ASP A 157 -8.74 -7.82 -2.22
N TRP A 158 -7.92 -7.45 -1.23
CA TRP A 158 -7.00 -6.33 -1.34
C TRP A 158 -5.88 -6.64 -2.30
N GLN A 159 -5.55 -5.67 -3.16
CA GLN A 159 -4.51 -5.81 -4.18
C GLN A 159 -3.87 -4.47 -4.53
N ILE A 160 -2.74 -4.51 -5.20
CA ILE A 160 -2.14 -3.34 -5.85
C ILE A 160 -3.01 -2.99 -7.06
N PRO A 161 -3.44 -1.72 -7.24
CA PRO A 161 -4.27 -1.36 -8.39
C PRO A 161 -3.59 -1.69 -9.72
N SER A 162 -4.33 -2.28 -10.65
CA SER A 162 -3.82 -2.47 -12.02
C SER A 162 -3.71 -1.14 -12.77
N ARG A 163 -3.03 -1.14 -13.93
CA ARG A 163 -3.02 0.00 -14.83
C ARG A 163 -4.44 0.44 -15.20
N ALA A 164 -5.31 -0.51 -15.53
CA ALA A 164 -6.70 -0.22 -15.90
C ALA A 164 -7.48 0.44 -14.75
N VAL A 165 -7.29 -0.02 -13.51
CA VAL A 165 -7.87 0.59 -12.31
C VAL A 165 -7.38 2.02 -12.13
N TRP A 166 -6.08 2.25 -12.22
CA TRP A 166 -5.52 3.59 -12.12
C TRP A 166 -6.00 4.51 -13.24
N GLN A 167 -6.10 4.01 -14.49
CA GLN A 167 -6.61 4.78 -15.63
C GLN A 167 -8.06 5.19 -15.41
N ALA A 168 -8.91 4.26 -14.99
CA ALA A 168 -10.31 4.56 -14.69
C ALA A 168 -10.44 5.58 -13.54
N LEU A 169 -9.59 5.45 -12.51
CA LEU A 169 -9.59 6.37 -11.37
C LEU A 169 -9.18 7.79 -11.75
N VAL A 170 -8.29 7.99 -12.72
CA VAL A 170 -7.84 9.34 -13.13
C VAL A 170 -8.56 9.87 -14.37
N ASP A 171 -9.55 9.14 -14.88
CA ASP A 171 -10.39 9.62 -15.98
C ASP A 171 -11.18 10.85 -15.52
N ALA A 172 -10.95 11.97 -16.19
CA ALA A 172 -11.59 13.24 -15.92
C ALA A 172 -13.12 13.22 -15.99
N ASN A 173 -13.72 12.21 -16.62
CA ASN A 173 -15.17 12.05 -16.64
C ASN A 173 -15.72 11.59 -15.28
N ASN A 174 -14.94 10.84 -14.53
CA ASN A 174 -15.36 10.19 -13.30
C ASN A 174 -14.84 10.89 -12.04
N ILE A 175 -13.74 11.63 -12.14
CA ILE A 175 -12.97 12.12 -10.99
C ILE A 175 -12.56 13.57 -11.17
N SER A 176 -12.50 14.29 -10.04
CA SER A 176 -11.85 15.59 -9.93
C SER A 176 -10.46 15.38 -9.34
N VAL A 177 -9.43 15.67 -10.11
CA VAL A 177 -8.05 15.72 -9.61
C VAL A 177 -7.74 17.16 -9.25
N THR A 178 -7.44 17.40 -7.99
CA THR A 178 -7.00 18.71 -7.53
C THR A 178 -5.48 18.76 -7.58
N TRP A 179 -4.99 19.50 -8.55
CA TRP A 179 -3.61 19.97 -8.61
C TRP A 179 -3.56 21.34 -7.93
N GLY A 180 -2.40 21.69 -7.42
CA GLY A 180 -2.15 22.91 -6.69
C GLY A 180 -2.88 24.20 -7.05
N LYS A 181 -2.49 25.25 -6.38
CA LYS A 181 -3.20 26.50 -6.17
C LYS A 181 -3.68 27.25 -7.42
N ASP A 182 -3.15 26.93 -8.61
CA ASP A 182 -3.37 27.72 -9.83
C ASP A 182 -3.78 26.91 -11.07
N GLY A 183 -4.23 25.66 -10.90
CA GLY A 183 -4.63 24.82 -12.04
C GLY A 183 -3.47 24.32 -12.91
N GLU A 184 -2.26 24.72 -12.62
CA GLU A 184 -1.06 24.13 -13.20
C GLU A 184 -0.76 22.78 -12.55
N MET A 185 -0.21 21.83 -13.28
CA MET A 185 0.21 20.51 -12.78
C MET A 185 1.41 20.62 -11.81
N LYS A 186 1.38 21.59 -10.93
CA LYS A 186 2.34 21.75 -9.84
C LYS A 186 1.79 21.10 -8.60
N LEU A 187 2.57 20.27 -7.96
CA LEU A 187 2.26 19.64 -6.67
C LEU A 187 2.20 20.68 -5.56
N THR A 188 1.17 21.47 -5.54
CA THR A 188 0.91 22.39 -4.44
C THR A 188 -0.37 22.10 -3.72
N PHE A 189 -1.00 20.90 -3.95
CA PHE A 189 -1.99 20.44 -3.01
C PHE A 189 -1.25 20.05 -1.75
N ILE A 190 -1.41 20.87 -0.74
CA ILE A 190 -0.90 20.67 0.59
C ILE A 190 -2.10 20.21 1.40
N ASP A 191 -2.03 19.04 2.04
CA ASP A 191 -3.08 18.59 2.96
C ASP A 191 -3.18 19.52 4.17
N ALA A 192 -4.14 19.27 5.07
CA ALA A 192 -4.32 20.01 6.31
C ALA A 192 -3.07 20.01 7.23
N THR A 193 -2.11 19.11 6.99
CA THR A 193 -0.85 19.02 7.73
C THR A 193 0.32 19.72 7.02
N GLY A 194 0.10 20.33 5.88
CA GLY A 194 1.13 21.01 5.08
C GLY A 194 1.97 20.08 4.21
N LYS A 195 1.56 18.82 3.99
CA LYS A 195 2.29 17.86 3.17
C LYS A 195 1.80 17.86 1.72
N PRO A 196 2.71 17.87 0.74
CA PRO A 196 2.34 17.90 -0.68
C PRO A 196 1.86 16.52 -1.15
N GLY A 197 0.93 16.54 -2.11
CA GLY A 197 0.38 15.32 -2.69
C GLY A 197 -0.68 15.59 -3.76
N MET A 198 -1.35 14.54 -4.20
CA MET A 198 -2.44 14.58 -5.15
C MET A 198 -3.74 14.12 -4.46
N LYS A 199 -4.77 14.96 -4.51
CA LYS A 199 -6.11 14.59 -4.06
C LYS A 199 -6.95 14.16 -5.26
N ILE A 200 -7.51 12.96 -5.20
CA ILE A 200 -8.44 12.42 -6.19
C ILE A 200 -9.80 12.27 -5.52
N SER A 201 -10.79 13.03 -5.96
CA SER A 201 -12.15 13.01 -5.41
C SER A 201 -13.13 12.41 -6.40
N SER A 202 -14.07 11.62 -5.90
CA SER A 202 -15.22 11.15 -6.69
C SER A 202 -16.09 12.34 -7.11
N LYS A 203 -16.50 12.42 -8.37
CA LYS A 203 -17.43 13.45 -8.83
C LYS A 203 -18.86 13.23 -8.32
N SER A 204 -19.24 11.97 -8.14
CA SER A 204 -20.58 11.63 -7.62
C SER A 204 -20.71 11.92 -6.13
N ASN A 205 -19.61 11.84 -5.37
CA ASN A 205 -19.56 12.21 -3.96
C ASN A 205 -18.18 12.79 -3.63
N PRO A 206 -17.97 14.12 -3.71
CA PRO A 206 -16.68 14.76 -3.49
C PRO A 206 -16.08 14.58 -2.09
N GLU A 207 -16.89 14.20 -1.10
CA GLU A 207 -16.41 13.83 0.24
C GLU A 207 -15.63 12.52 0.23
N ASN A 208 -15.89 11.67 -0.78
CA ASN A 208 -15.12 10.46 -1.01
C ASN A 208 -13.90 10.81 -1.85
N TYR A 209 -12.75 10.80 -1.22
CA TYR A 209 -11.48 11.08 -1.89
C TYR A 209 -10.36 10.21 -1.33
N ILE A 210 -9.32 10.03 -2.11
CA ILE A 210 -8.03 9.55 -1.65
C ILE A 210 -7.00 10.67 -1.79
N PHE A 211 -6.13 10.78 -0.81
CA PHE A 211 -4.96 11.65 -0.86
C PHE A 211 -3.72 10.80 -1.06
N LEU A 212 -2.99 11.05 -2.13
CA LEU A 212 -1.72 10.39 -2.45
C LEU A 212 -0.58 11.35 -2.10
N PRO A 213 0.11 11.19 -0.96
CA PRO A 213 1.24 12.06 -0.64
C PRO A 213 2.37 11.93 -1.67
N ALA A 214 3.15 12.99 -1.82
CA ALA A 214 4.32 13.03 -2.69
C ALA A 214 5.46 12.20 -2.06
N THR A 215 5.33 10.88 -2.15
CA THR A 215 6.18 9.91 -1.44
C THR A 215 7.63 9.89 -1.93
N GLY A 216 7.91 10.38 -3.14
CA GLY A 216 9.17 10.07 -3.79
C GLY A 216 9.28 8.60 -4.18
N ARG A 217 10.49 8.14 -4.38
CA ARG A 217 10.85 6.75 -4.72
C ARG A 217 12.25 6.42 -4.22
N ILE A 218 12.54 5.13 -4.06
CA ILE A 218 13.89 4.67 -3.73
C ILE A 218 14.53 4.05 -4.97
N ILE A 219 15.73 4.50 -5.32
CA ILE A 219 16.61 3.88 -6.32
C ILE A 219 17.93 3.60 -5.63
N GLU A 220 18.36 2.34 -5.69
CA GLU A 220 19.51 1.86 -4.94
C GLU A 220 19.34 2.13 -3.43
N LYS A 221 20.16 2.96 -2.85
CA LYS A 221 20.08 3.38 -1.44
C LYS A 221 19.57 4.80 -1.27
N GLU A 222 19.26 5.47 -2.37
CA GLU A 222 18.88 6.87 -2.35
C GLU A 222 17.37 7.05 -2.42
N PHE A 223 16.89 7.90 -1.55
CA PHE A 223 15.52 8.36 -1.54
C PHE A 223 15.41 9.64 -2.38
N LEU A 224 14.70 9.56 -3.48
CA LEU A 224 14.63 10.63 -4.46
C LEU A 224 13.27 11.29 -4.47
N SER A 225 13.29 12.63 -4.51
CA SER A 225 12.13 13.47 -4.78
C SER A 225 10.98 13.37 -3.77
N ALA A 226 11.26 13.00 -2.52
CA ALA A 226 10.27 13.06 -1.44
C ALA A 226 9.75 14.49 -1.24
N GLY A 227 8.43 14.64 -1.16
CA GLY A 227 7.78 15.94 -1.08
C GLY A 227 7.68 16.69 -2.42
N LEU A 228 8.26 16.15 -3.50
CA LEU A 228 8.24 16.76 -4.84
C LEU A 228 7.52 15.90 -5.88
N HIS A 229 7.59 14.58 -5.75
CA HIS A 229 6.94 13.64 -6.66
C HIS A 229 6.28 12.52 -5.88
N GLY A 230 5.17 11.99 -6.38
CA GLY A 230 4.61 10.71 -5.95
C GLY A 230 5.01 9.60 -6.92
N CYS A 231 5.23 8.39 -6.39
CA CYS A 231 5.44 7.19 -7.19
C CYS A 231 4.69 6.02 -6.54
N TYR A 232 3.67 5.53 -7.22
CA TYR A 232 2.80 4.46 -6.73
C TYR A 232 2.80 3.28 -7.68
N LEU A 233 2.98 2.08 -7.14
CA LEU A 233 2.98 0.85 -7.93
C LEU A 233 1.64 0.60 -8.61
N SER A 234 1.73 0.06 -9.83
CA SER A 234 0.64 -0.69 -10.45
C SER A 234 1.02 -2.17 -10.50
N SER A 235 0.02 -3.05 -10.41
CA SER A 235 0.25 -4.49 -10.56
C SER A 235 0.56 -4.92 -12.00
N THR A 236 0.55 -3.99 -12.96
CA THR A 236 0.70 -4.28 -14.39
C THR A 236 2.12 -4.03 -14.89
N LEU A 237 2.67 -5.04 -15.56
CA LEU A 237 3.96 -4.94 -16.25
C LEU A 237 3.85 -4.05 -17.49
N ALA A 238 4.80 -3.14 -17.71
CA ALA A 238 4.88 -2.32 -18.93
C ALA A 238 5.80 -2.97 -19.99
N THR A 239 6.96 -3.44 -19.55
CA THR A 239 7.93 -4.20 -20.34
C THR A 239 8.64 -5.19 -19.43
N PRO A 240 9.43 -6.14 -19.91
CA PRO A 240 10.17 -7.04 -19.01
C PRO A 240 10.98 -6.36 -17.91
N TYR A 241 11.41 -5.12 -18.14
CA TYR A 241 12.23 -4.36 -17.18
C TYR A 241 11.49 -3.21 -16.47
N ASN A 242 10.29 -2.86 -16.94
CA ASN A 242 9.54 -1.73 -16.43
C ASN A 242 8.11 -2.12 -16.05
N ILE A 243 7.56 -1.42 -15.11
CA ILE A 243 6.17 -1.52 -14.68
C ILE A 243 5.43 -0.22 -14.97
N TRP A 244 4.13 -0.29 -15.07
CA TRP A 244 3.31 0.91 -14.99
C TRP A 244 3.27 1.41 -13.54
N ALA A 245 3.31 2.70 -13.38
CA ALA A 245 3.19 3.37 -12.10
C ALA A 245 2.35 4.65 -12.24
N VAL A 246 1.73 5.08 -11.17
CA VAL A 246 1.19 6.43 -11.06
C VAL A 246 2.32 7.32 -10.56
N GLY A 247 2.75 8.24 -11.42
CA GLY A 247 3.76 9.23 -11.11
C GLY A 247 3.17 10.63 -11.28
N PHE A 248 3.42 11.50 -10.33
CA PHE A 248 2.99 12.89 -10.37
C PHE A 248 4.02 13.79 -9.70
N GLY A 249 4.08 15.05 -10.08
CA GLY A 249 5.02 16.02 -9.51
C GLY A 249 5.36 17.18 -10.43
N ASP A 250 6.17 18.09 -9.95
CA ASP A 250 6.63 19.22 -10.74
C ASP A 250 7.34 18.76 -12.02
N GLY A 251 6.82 19.21 -13.16
CA GLY A 251 7.37 18.88 -14.49
C GLY A 251 6.98 17.50 -15.02
N SER A 252 6.13 16.71 -14.33
CA SER A 252 5.59 15.49 -14.91
C SER A 252 4.45 15.82 -15.87
N GLY A 253 4.60 15.44 -17.14
CA GLY A 253 3.58 15.69 -18.19
C GLY A 253 2.38 14.74 -18.12
N GLY A 254 2.19 13.96 -17.04
CA GLY A 254 1.10 12.99 -16.94
C GLY A 254 1.09 12.22 -15.64
N VAL A 255 -0.03 11.53 -15.39
CA VAL A 255 -0.25 10.72 -14.18
C VAL A 255 0.30 9.29 -14.35
N PHE A 256 0.56 8.86 -15.58
CA PHE A 256 1.11 7.52 -15.85
C PHE A 256 2.55 7.61 -16.31
N THR A 257 3.38 6.80 -15.70
CA THR A 257 4.78 6.65 -16.07
C THR A 257 5.18 5.19 -16.05
N ALA A 258 6.24 4.85 -16.76
CA ALA A 258 6.90 3.57 -16.61
C ALA A 258 8.11 3.77 -15.70
N CYS A 259 8.23 2.95 -14.66
CA CYS A 259 9.43 2.92 -13.84
C CYS A 259 10.05 1.53 -13.83
N ARG A 260 11.32 1.42 -13.47
CA ARG A 260 12.02 0.14 -13.42
C ARG A 260 11.43 -0.75 -12.31
N ARG A 261 11.33 -2.05 -12.55
CA ARG A 261 10.85 -3.04 -11.56
C ARG A 261 11.63 -2.98 -10.25
N MET A 262 12.88 -2.56 -10.30
CA MET A 262 13.76 -2.40 -9.16
C MET A 262 13.58 -1.08 -8.40
N THR A 263 12.62 -0.24 -8.78
CA THR A 263 12.36 1.00 -8.05
C THR A 263 11.47 0.71 -6.84
N GLY A 264 11.90 1.17 -5.67
CA GLY A 264 11.05 1.15 -4.47
C GLY A 264 10.00 2.25 -4.55
N CYS A 265 8.73 1.86 -4.63
CA CYS A 265 7.59 2.78 -4.70
C CYS A 265 6.57 2.48 -3.60
N ALA A 266 5.74 3.48 -3.27
CA ALA A 266 4.62 3.30 -2.36
C ALA A 266 3.50 2.47 -2.99
N ILE A 267 2.62 1.93 -2.15
CA ILE A 267 1.42 1.21 -2.56
C ILE A 267 0.20 1.87 -1.92
N ARG A 268 -0.83 2.16 -2.73
CA ARG A 268 -2.17 2.47 -2.28
C ARG A 268 -3.08 1.29 -2.62
N PRO A 269 -3.46 0.45 -1.65
CA PRO A 269 -4.27 -0.73 -1.91
C PRO A 269 -5.68 -0.41 -2.40
N VAL A 270 -6.24 -1.32 -3.21
CA VAL A 270 -7.61 -1.27 -3.70
C VAL A 270 -8.27 -2.64 -3.57
N ARG A 271 -9.59 -2.64 -3.45
CA ARG A 271 -10.46 -3.81 -3.56
C ARG A 271 -11.49 -3.55 -4.65
N LEU A 272 -11.69 -4.50 -5.54
CA LEU A 272 -12.68 -4.45 -6.60
C LEU A 272 -13.88 -5.32 -6.22
N VAL A 273 -15.04 -4.70 -6.10
CA VAL A 273 -16.31 -5.39 -5.83
C VAL A 273 -17.11 -5.40 -7.12
N ALA A 274 -17.39 -6.57 -7.66
CA ALA A 274 -18.21 -6.70 -8.88
C ALA A 274 -19.63 -6.18 -8.64
N GLU A 275 -20.15 -5.42 -9.60
CA GLU A 275 -21.52 -4.87 -9.59
C GLU A 275 -22.44 -5.67 -10.52
#